data_e9e58420b2d3470c5a78055b4ae173b1
#
_entry.id   e9e58420b2d3470c5a78055b4ae173b1
#
_cell.length_a   1.000
_cell.length_b   1.000
_cell.length_c   1.000
_cell.angle_alpha   90.00
_cell.angle_beta   90.00
_cell.angle_gamma   90.00
#
_symmetry.space_group_name_H-M   'P 1'
#
loop_
_entity.id
_entity.type
_entity.pdbx_description
1 polymer ?
#
loop_
_entity_poly.entity_id
_entity_poly.type
_entity_poly.pdbx_seq_one_letter_code
_entity_poly.pdbx_strand_id
1 'polypeptide(L)'
;KMIQDTVDTYVDMCFSDDVDSEEWDLNEFNGVLLPIIPVKPLTLESVKGKKRDEIKHELKEEAVKLYEAKEAEFPEPEQLRELERVVLLKCIDSKWMDHIDDMEILRQGIGLAAYGQRDPVVEYKMSAFDMFNSMITSIQEDTLRMLYHVHVEQKIEREQVAKVTGTNKDDSSVKKPVQRKEIKVYPNDTCPCG
;
A
#
# COMPACT_ATOMS: atom_id res chain seq x y z
N LYS A 1 -17.43 -2.95 -3.90
CA LYS A 1 -18.04 -1.99 -3.00
C LYS A 1 -17.07 -0.86 -2.66
N MET A 2 -15.93 -1.10 -2.00
CA MET A 2 -14.92 -0.05 -1.67
C MET A 2 -14.63 0.89 -2.83
N ILE A 3 -14.33 0.37 -4.03
CA ILE A 3 -14.05 1.16 -5.24
C ILE A 3 -15.17 2.16 -5.53
N GLN A 4 -16.42 1.68 -5.48
CA GLN A 4 -17.59 2.51 -5.76
C GLN A 4 -17.79 3.58 -4.69
N ASP A 5 -17.67 3.20 -3.41
CA ASP A 5 -17.82 4.11 -2.28
C ASP A 5 -16.75 5.22 -2.32
N THR A 6 -15.50 4.88 -2.68
CA THR A 6 -14.41 5.85 -2.80
C THR A 6 -14.65 6.82 -3.96
N VAL A 7 -15.06 6.33 -5.14
CA VAL A 7 -15.39 7.21 -6.28
C VAL A 7 -16.54 8.14 -5.91
N ASP A 8 -17.60 7.64 -5.24
CA ASP A 8 -18.72 8.46 -4.81
C ASP A 8 -18.27 9.57 -3.88
N THR A 9 -17.47 9.22 -2.86
CA THR A 9 -16.98 10.18 -1.88
C THR A 9 -16.20 11.32 -2.54
N TYR A 10 -15.26 11.00 -3.42
CA TYR A 10 -14.44 12.04 -4.08
C TYR A 10 -15.21 12.87 -5.09
N VAL A 11 -16.11 12.27 -5.84
CA VAL A 11 -16.97 13.02 -6.77
C VAL A 11 -17.90 13.95 -6.00
N ASP A 12 -18.51 13.49 -4.90
CA ASP A 12 -19.39 14.32 -4.08
C ASP A 12 -18.63 15.45 -3.34
N MET A 13 -17.36 15.23 -3.02
CA MET A 13 -16.53 16.22 -2.36
C MET A 13 -16.08 17.32 -3.33
N CYS A 14 -15.69 16.96 -4.56
CA CYS A 14 -15.10 17.89 -5.53
C CYS A 14 -16.13 18.52 -6.48
N PHE A 15 -17.26 17.86 -6.75
CA PHE A 15 -18.22 18.31 -7.73
C PHE A 15 -19.58 18.61 -7.09
N SER A 16 -19.99 19.88 -7.16
CA SER A 16 -21.31 20.32 -6.71
C SER A 16 -22.33 20.26 -7.86
N ASP A 17 -23.57 19.86 -7.54
CA ASP A 17 -24.68 19.87 -8.52
C ASP A 17 -25.12 21.28 -8.91
N ASP A 18 -24.80 22.28 -8.08
CA ASP A 18 -25.17 23.68 -8.28
C ASP A 18 -24.25 24.44 -9.24
N VAL A 19 -23.14 23.80 -9.67
CA VAL A 19 -22.08 24.40 -10.48
C VAL A 19 -21.97 23.66 -11.82
N ASP A 20 -21.82 24.42 -12.91
CA ASP A 20 -21.65 23.82 -14.23
C ASP A 20 -20.35 23.00 -14.31
N SER A 21 -20.39 21.88 -15.04
CA SER A 21 -19.28 20.95 -15.17
C SER A 21 -17.99 21.58 -15.72
N GLU A 22 -18.09 22.73 -16.39
CA GLU A 22 -16.94 23.49 -16.93
C GLU A 22 -16.20 24.29 -15.82
N GLU A 23 -16.84 24.52 -14.67
CA GLU A 23 -16.28 25.27 -13.53
C GLU A 23 -15.70 24.36 -12.42
N TRP A 24 -15.81 23.03 -12.55
CA TRP A 24 -15.28 22.10 -11.58
C TRP A 24 -13.74 22.09 -11.56
N ASP A 25 -13.16 22.02 -10.38
CA ASP A 25 -11.70 21.88 -10.25
C ASP A 25 -11.24 20.44 -10.54
N LEU A 26 -11.02 20.17 -11.83
CA LEU A 26 -10.56 18.87 -12.30
C LEU A 26 -9.12 18.56 -11.87
N ASN A 27 -8.29 19.59 -11.60
CA ASN A 27 -6.92 19.37 -11.17
C ASN A 27 -6.89 18.88 -9.73
N GLU A 28 -7.69 19.48 -8.85
CA GLU A 28 -7.85 19.01 -7.49
C GLU A 28 -8.39 17.58 -7.46
N PHE A 29 -9.46 17.31 -8.19
CA PHE A 29 -10.04 15.96 -8.28
C PHE A 29 -9.04 14.91 -8.78
N ASN A 30 -8.36 15.18 -9.89
CA ASN A 30 -7.34 14.30 -10.44
C ASN A 30 -6.18 14.11 -9.43
N GLY A 31 -5.79 15.16 -8.71
CA GLY A 31 -4.73 15.12 -7.71
C GLY A 31 -5.02 14.19 -6.54
N VAL A 32 -6.28 14.04 -6.15
CA VAL A 32 -6.67 13.19 -5.01
C VAL A 32 -7.07 11.77 -5.44
N LEU A 33 -7.75 11.60 -6.57
CA LEU A 33 -8.24 10.28 -7.00
C LEU A 33 -7.17 9.42 -7.69
N LEU A 34 -6.38 9.99 -8.60
CA LEU A 34 -5.43 9.23 -9.41
C LEU A 34 -4.36 8.49 -8.60
N PRO A 35 -3.84 9.02 -7.46
CA PRO A 35 -2.93 8.27 -6.61
C PRO A 35 -3.55 7.03 -5.94
N ILE A 36 -4.88 6.99 -5.83
CA ILE A 36 -5.62 5.89 -5.19
C ILE A 36 -6.08 4.89 -6.26
N ILE A 37 -6.77 5.37 -7.28
CA ILE A 37 -7.31 4.58 -8.40
C ILE A 37 -6.77 5.20 -9.69
N PRO A 38 -5.90 4.52 -10.45
CA PRO A 38 -5.26 5.06 -11.65
C PRO A 38 -6.19 5.04 -12.88
N VAL A 39 -7.35 5.69 -12.74
CA VAL A 39 -8.27 5.94 -13.87
C VAL A 39 -7.68 6.98 -14.81
N LYS A 40 -8.30 7.18 -15.96
CA LYS A 40 -7.87 8.26 -16.85
C LYS A 40 -8.16 9.62 -16.21
N PRO A 41 -7.23 10.59 -16.33
CA PRO A 41 -7.45 11.92 -15.79
C PRO A 41 -8.65 12.58 -16.49
N LEU A 42 -9.53 13.16 -15.68
CA LEU A 42 -10.63 13.95 -16.23
C LEU A 42 -10.12 15.24 -16.88
N THR A 43 -10.62 15.54 -18.07
CA THR A 43 -10.32 16.75 -18.81
C THR A 43 -11.61 17.52 -19.08
N LEU A 44 -11.51 18.84 -19.34
CA LEU A 44 -12.67 19.66 -19.66
C LEU A 44 -13.51 19.09 -20.80
N GLU A 45 -12.86 18.46 -21.79
CA GLU A 45 -13.57 17.83 -22.91
C GLU A 45 -14.38 16.61 -22.47
N SER A 46 -13.87 15.85 -21.48
CA SER A 46 -14.52 14.63 -20.97
C SER A 46 -15.73 14.90 -20.10
N VAL A 47 -15.78 16.06 -19.42
CA VAL A 47 -16.86 16.43 -18.50
C VAL A 47 -17.89 17.37 -19.11
N LYS A 48 -17.56 18.01 -20.22
CA LYS A 48 -18.40 19.02 -20.86
C LYS A 48 -19.80 18.50 -21.17
N GLY A 49 -20.82 19.16 -20.60
CA GLY A 49 -22.23 18.84 -20.80
C GLY A 49 -22.70 17.57 -20.10
N LYS A 50 -21.88 16.95 -19.27
CA LYS A 50 -22.27 15.79 -18.46
C LYS A 50 -22.71 16.22 -17.08
N LYS A 51 -23.61 15.44 -16.52
CA LYS A 51 -24.03 15.57 -15.12
C LYS A 51 -23.07 14.80 -14.19
N ARG A 52 -23.04 15.22 -12.93
CA ARG A 52 -22.23 14.55 -11.88
C ARG A 52 -22.47 13.05 -11.83
N ASP A 53 -23.74 12.60 -11.90
CA ASP A 53 -24.09 11.18 -11.83
C ASP A 53 -23.58 10.38 -13.03
N GLU A 54 -23.52 10.98 -14.21
CA GLU A 54 -22.97 10.35 -15.42
C GLU A 54 -21.46 10.14 -15.26
N ILE A 55 -20.75 11.13 -14.73
CA ILE A 55 -19.32 11.04 -14.47
C ILE A 55 -19.02 10.00 -13.35
N LYS A 56 -19.85 9.98 -12.30
CA LYS A 56 -19.75 8.93 -11.29
C LYS A 56 -19.87 7.53 -11.89
N HIS A 57 -20.84 7.34 -12.77
CA HIS A 57 -21.06 6.03 -13.39
C HIS A 57 -19.88 5.64 -14.27
N GLU A 58 -19.41 6.54 -15.13
CA GLU A 58 -18.25 6.29 -16.01
C GLU A 58 -16.99 5.96 -15.23
N LEU A 59 -16.69 6.74 -14.18
CA LEU A 59 -15.52 6.51 -13.33
C LEU A 59 -15.59 5.17 -12.58
N LYS A 60 -16.78 4.81 -12.06
CA LYS A 60 -16.97 3.51 -11.40
C LYS A 60 -16.76 2.34 -12.35
N GLU A 61 -17.30 2.44 -13.58
CA GLU A 61 -17.11 1.40 -14.59
C GLU A 61 -15.63 1.28 -14.97
N GLU A 62 -14.95 2.42 -15.20
CA GLU A 62 -13.53 2.41 -15.55
C GLU A 62 -12.68 1.84 -14.41
N ALA A 63 -12.94 2.26 -13.17
CA ALA A 63 -12.23 1.73 -12.01
C ALA A 63 -12.42 0.22 -11.85
N VAL A 64 -13.64 -0.29 -12.02
CA VAL A 64 -13.91 -1.74 -11.96
C VAL A 64 -13.19 -2.47 -13.09
N LYS A 65 -13.24 -1.96 -14.33
CA LYS A 65 -12.53 -2.57 -15.48
C LYS A 65 -11.01 -2.63 -15.26
N LEU A 66 -10.43 -1.58 -14.67
CA LEU A 66 -9.01 -1.57 -14.31
C LEU A 66 -8.69 -2.64 -13.26
N TYR A 67 -9.59 -2.83 -12.29
CA TYR A 67 -9.41 -3.86 -11.28
C TYR A 67 -9.53 -5.28 -11.84
N GLU A 68 -10.51 -5.51 -12.74
CA GLU A 68 -10.66 -6.78 -13.45
C GLU A 68 -9.46 -7.09 -14.35
N ALA A 69 -8.91 -6.08 -15.03
CA ALA A 69 -7.68 -6.23 -15.79
C ALA A 69 -6.50 -6.60 -14.88
N LYS A 70 -6.45 -6.03 -13.66
CA LYS A 70 -5.46 -6.39 -12.65
C LYS A 70 -5.62 -7.82 -12.15
N GLU A 71 -6.86 -8.28 -11.95
CA GLU A 71 -7.14 -9.67 -11.58
C GLU A 71 -6.62 -10.65 -12.64
N ALA A 72 -6.72 -10.30 -13.92
CA ALA A 72 -6.22 -11.11 -15.03
C ALA A 72 -4.69 -11.24 -15.11
N GLU A 73 -3.93 -10.36 -14.42
CA GLU A 73 -2.46 -10.48 -14.32
C GLU A 73 -2.03 -11.62 -13.40
N PHE A 74 -2.92 -12.10 -12.51
CA PHE A 74 -2.62 -13.16 -11.57
C PHE A 74 -2.91 -14.53 -12.19
N PRO A 75 -1.98 -15.51 -12.07
CA PRO A 75 -2.16 -16.86 -12.63
C PRO A 75 -3.33 -17.60 -12.00
N GLU A 76 -3.60 -17.33 -10.72
CA GLU A 76 -4.67 -17.98 -9.96
C GLU A 76 -5.49 -16.92 -9.22
N PRO A 77 -6.83 -16.92 -9.33
CA PRO A 77 -7.70 -15.95 -8.65
C PRO A 77 -7.54 -15.98 -7.12
N GLU A 78 -7.17 -17.13 -6.55
CA GLU A 78 -6.97 -17.30 -5.10
C GLU A 78 -5.79 -16.47 -4.59
N GLN A 79 -4.76 -16.27 -5.40
CA GLN A 79 -3.59 -15.47 -5.03
C GLN A 79 -3.98 -13.99 -4.87
N LEU A 80 -4.82 -13.47 -5.76
CA LEU A 80 -5.34 -12.11 -5.60
C LEU A 80 -6.20 -11.98 -4.33
N ARG A 81 -7.07 -12.97 -4.06
CA ARG A 81 -7.91 -12.95 -2.84
C ARG A 81 -7.08 -12.99 -1.57
N GLU A 82 -6.00 -13.77 -1.57
CA GLU A 82 -5.06 -13.77 -0.45
C GLU A 82 -4.35 -12.42 -0.31
N LEU A 83 -3.91 -11.82 -1.42
CA LEU A 83 -3.31 -10.50 -1.43
C LEU A 83 -4.28 -9.43 -0.90
N GLU A 84 -5.54 -9.42 -1.38
CA GLU A 84 -6.59 -8.52 -0.89
C GLU A 84 -6.72 -8.62 0.64
N ARG A 85 -6.75 -9.85 1.16
CA ARG A 85 -6.88 -10.09 2.59
C ARG A 85 -5.68 -9.56 3.37
N VAL A 86 -4.48 -9.85 2.91
CA VAL A 86 -3.23 -9.42 3.57
C VAL A 86 -3.10 -7.90 3.55
N VAL A 87 -3.37 -7.27 2.41
CA VAL A 87 -3.31 -5.81 2.27
C VAL A 87 -4.33 -5.14 3.18
N LEU A 88 -5.60 -5.61 3.15
CA LEU A 88 -6.66 -5.05 3.98
C LEU A 88 -6.33 -5.17 5.47
N LEU A 89 -5.89 -6.34 5.93
CA LEU A 89 -5.52 -6.54 7.34
C LEU A 89 -4.36 -5.63 7.74
N LYS A 90 -3.34 -5.50 6.89
CA LYS A 90 -2.21 -4.60 7.14
C LYS A 90 -2.65 -3.14 7.27
N CYS A 91 -3.54 -2.67 6.40
CA CYS A 91 -4.08 -1.32 6.47
C CYS A 91 -4.91 -1.11 7.74
N ILE A 92 -5.76 -2.08 8.09
CA ILE A 92 -6.56 -2.03 9.33
C ILE A 92 -5.63 -1.94 10.54
N ASP A 93 -4.66 -2.84 10.67
CA ASP A 93 -3.77 -2.89 11.82
C ASP A 93 -3.01 -1.57 12.00
N SER A 94 -2.44 -1.03 10.91
CA SER A 94 -1.72 0.24 10.95
C SER A 94 -2.61 1.40 11.40
N LYS A 95 -3.76 1.60 10.73
CA LYS A 95 -4.66 2.72 11.03
C LYS A 95 -5.35 2.59 12.38
N TRP A 96 -5.59 1.36 12.81
CA TRP A 96 -6.16 1.09 14.13
C TRP A 96 -5.20 1.48 15.25
N MET A 97 -3.92 1.17 15.10
CA MET A 97 -2.90 1.57 16.09
C MET A 97 -2.78 3.09 16.18
N ASP A 98 -2.71 3.77 15.03
CA ASP A 98 -2.69 5.23 14.97
C ASP A 98 -3.94 5.82 15.64
N HIS A 99 -5.12 5.25 15.37
CA HIS A 99 -6.41 5.70 15.95
C HIS A 99 -6.45 5.53 17.47
N ILE A 100 -5.88 4.44 18.03
CA ILE A 100 -5.79 4.26 19.49
C ILE A 100 -4.98 5.39 20.12
N ASP A 101 -3.84 5.75 19.53
CA ASP A 101 -2.98 6.83 20.01
C ASP A 101 -3.70 8.19 19.92
N ASP A 102 -4.36 8.45 18.81
CA ASP A 102 -5.16 9.67 18.60
C ASP A 102 -6.30 9.80 19.61
N MET A 103 -7.00 8.70 19.90
CA MET A 103 -8.07 8.65 20.91
C MET A 103 -7.54 8.91 22.32
N GLU A 104 -6.34 8.46 22.64
CA GLU A 104 -5.69 8.77 23.92
C GLU A 104 -5.33 10.26 24.02
N ILE A 105 -4.82 10.86 22.94
CA ILE A 105 -4.54 12.29 22.86
C ILE A 105 -5.85 13.10 23.03
N LEU A 106 -6.92 12.69 22.32
CA LEU A 106 -8.23 13.32 22.47
C LEU A 106 -8.73 13.26 23.92
N ARG A 107 -8.61 12.10 24.58
CA ARG A 107 -9.02 11.91 25.97
C ARG A 107 -8.28 12.83 26.93
N GLN A 108 -6.98 13.05 26.70
CA GLN A 108 -6.17 13.93 27.53
C GLN A 108 -6.52 15.42 27.32
N GLY A 109 -6.84 15.80 26.06
CA GLY A 109 -7.11 17.18 25.69
C GLY A 109 -8.54 17.65 25.95
N ILE A 110 -9.51 16.73 26.02
CA ILE A 110 -10.95 17.09 26.02
C ILE A 110 -11.40 17.88 27.25
N GLY A 111 -10.68 17.76 28.37
CA GLY A 111 -10.97 18.53 29.59
C GLY A 111 -10.88 20.06 29.38
N LEU A 112 -10.11 20.50 28.39
CA LEU A 112 -9.99 21.91 28.04
C LEU A 112 -11.26 22.50 27.42
N ALA A 113 -12.13 21.66 26.84
CA ALA A 113 -13.41 22.10 26.27
C ALA A 113 -14.33 22.75 27.31
N ALA A 114 -14.21 22.35 28.57
CA ALA A 114 -14.97 22.93 29.68
C ALA A 114 -14.69 24.44 29.85
N TYR A 115 -13.47 24.93 29.59
CA TYR A 115 -13.13 26.34 29.63
C TYR A 115 -13.84 27.14 28.52
N GLY A 116 -14.15 26.49 27.38
CA GLY A 116 -14.91 27.09 26.27
C GLY A 116 -16.43 27.00 26.42
N GLN A 117 -16.95 26.68 27.62
CA GLN A 117 -18.37 26.45 27.88
C GLN A 117 -19.02 25.37 27.02
N ARG A 118 -18.24 24.41 26.54
CA ARG A 118 -18.72 23.25 25.81
C ARG A 118 -18.74 22.05 26.75
N ASP A 119 -19.73 21.17 26.54
CA ASP A 119 -19.81 19.90 27.28
C ASP A 119 -18.69 18.95 26.78
N PRO A 120 -17.70 18.63 27.64
CA PRO A 120 -16.57 17.77 27.23
C PRO A 120 -16.99 16.39 26.73
N VAL A 121 -18.12 15.84 27.23
CA VAL A 121 -18.61 14.51 26.81
C VAL A 121 -19.19 14.58 25.41
N VAL A 122 -19.91 15.64 25.08
CA VAL A 122 -20.46 15.86 23.74
C VAL A 122 -19.33 16.07 22.74
N GLU A 123 -18.38 16.95 23.04
CA GLU A 123 -17.22 17.22 22.19
C GLU A 123 -16.38 15.95 21.98
N TYR A 124 -16.17 15.16 23.04
CA TYR A 124 -15.46 13.86 22.91
C TYR A 124 -16.15 12.93 21.94
N LYS A 125 -17.47 12.77 22.06
CA LYS A 125 -18.25 11.87 21.19
C LYS A 125 -18.21 12.34 19.73
N MET A 126 -18.34 13.63 19.49
CA MET A 126 -18.30 14.19 18.13
C MET A 126 -16.92 13.99 17.51
N SER A 127 -15.86 14.41 18.22
CA SER A 127 -14.49 14.25 17.73
C SER A 127 -14.12 12.77 17.51
N ALA A 128 -14.47 11.89 18.44
CA ALA A 128 -14.22 10.46 18.31
C ALA A 128 -14.93 9.84 17.10
N PHE A 129 -16.15 10.27 16.81
CA PHE A 129 -16.91 9.82 15.64
C PHE A 129 -16.24 10.29 14.34
N ASP A 130 -15.81 11.55 14.27
CA ASP A 130 -15.15 12.10 13.10
C ASP A 130 -13.78 11.41 12.87
N MET A 131 -13.00 11.18 13.92
CA MET A 131 -11.73 10.46 13.86
C MET A 131 -11.92 9.02 13.39
N PHE A 132 -12.95 8.33 13.89
CA PHE A 132 -13.28 6.97 13.45
C PHE A 132 -13.66 6.92 11.97
N ASN A 133 -14.51 7.83 11.51
CA ASN A 133 -14.89 7.90 10.09
C ASN A 133 -13.67 8.20 9.20
N SER A 134 -12.79 9.11 9.62
CA SER A 134 -11.54 9.41 8.92
C SER A 134 -10.63 8.19 8.83
N MET A 135 -10.52 7.41 9.92
CA MET A 135 -9.77 6.15 9.92
C MET A 135 -10.34 5.16 8.90
N ILE A 136 -11.67 4.96 8.87
CA ILE A 136 -12.32 4.05 7.91
C ILE A 136 -12.05 4.48 6.47
N THR A 137 -12.17 5.77 6.16
CA THR A 137 -11.85 6.31 4.84
C THR A 137 -10.38 6.05 4.48
N SER A 138 -9.45 6.31 5.40
CA SER A 138 -8.01 6.07 5.18
C SER A 138 -7.69 4.59 4.95
N ILE A 139 -8.38 3.66 5.64
CA ILE A 139 -8.23 2.21 5.39
C ILE A 139 -8.66 1.86 3.97
N GLN A 140 -9.79 2.41 3.51
CA GLN A 140 -10.29 2.15 2.15
C GLN A 140 -9.34 2.68 1.09
N GLU A 141 -8.87 3.92 1.24
CA GLU A 141 -7.94 4.57 0.32
C GLU A 141 -6.60 3.82 0.22
N ASP A 142 -5.98 3.53 1.36
CA ASP A 142 -4.69 2.85 1.40
C ASP A 142 -4.78 1.42 0.87
N THR A 143 -5.90 0.71 1.16
CA THR A 143 -6.16 -0.61 0.61
C THR A 143 -6.26 -0.56 -0.92
N LEU A 144 -7.06 0.37 -1.46
CA LEU A 144 -7.21 0.53 -2.91
C LEU A 144 -5.90 0.95 -3.56
N ARG A 145 -5.20 1.93 -2.98
CA ARG A 145 -3.89 2.38 -3.46
C ARG A 145 -2.91 1.22 -3.57
N MET A 146 -2.80 0.39 -2.53
CA MET A 146 -1.91 -0.76 -2.55
C MET A 146 -2.33 -1.79 -3.62
N LEU A 147 -3.62 -2.12 -3.71
CA LEU A 147 -4.11 -3.13 -4.64
C LEU A 147 -3.98 -2.72 -6.11
N TYR A 148 -4.23 -1.46 -6.45
CA TYR A 148 -4.07 -0.98 -7.83
C TYR A 148 -2.61 -0.86 -8.25
N HIS A 149 -1.69 -0.55 -7.33
CA HIS A 149 -0.29 -0.32 -7.65
C HIS A 149 0.63 -1.52 -7.40
N VAL A 150 0.10 -2.64 -6.89
CA VAL A 150 0.88 -3.88 -6.76
C VAL A 150 1.20 -4.44 -8.15
N HIS A 151 2.44 -4.87 -8.34
CA HIS A 151 2.87 -5.59 -9.54
C HIS A 151 3.31 -6.99 -9.18
N VAL A 152 2.89 -7.97 -9.99
CA VAL A 152 3.34 -9.35 -9.86
C VAL A 152 4.72 -9.46 -10.48
N GLU A 153 5.77 -9.58 -9.66
CA GLU A 153 7.09 -9.95 -10.17
C GLU A 153 7.05 -11.42 -10.60
N GLN A 154 6.96 -11.66 -11.89
CA GLN A 154 7.22 -13.00 -12.42
C GLN A 154 8.69 -13.31 -12.19
N LYS A 155 8.99 -14.25 -11.30
CA LYS A 155 10.32 -14.83 -11.17
C LYS A 155 10.69 -15.45 -12.50
N ILE A 156 11.45 -14.73 -13.31
CA ILE A 156 12.08 -15.30 -14.49
C ILE A 156 13.09 -16.32 -13.95
N GLU A 157 12.72 -17.60 -13.92
CA GLU A 157 13.68 -18.66 -13.71
C GLU A 157 14.68 -18.56 -14.86
N ARG A 158 15.90 -18.13 -14.54
CA ARG A 158 17.00 -18.14 -15.49
C ARG A 158 17.25 -19.61 -15.82
N GLU A 159 16.79 -20.07 -16.99
CA GLU A 159 17.25 -21.32 -17.54
C GLU A 159 18.79 -21.26 -17.57
N GLN A 160 19.41 -22.25 -16.96
CA GLN A 160 20.87 -22.40 -17.04
C GLN A 160 21.25 -22.68 -18.48
N VAL A 161 21.53 -21.64 -19.25
CA VAL A 161 21.92 -21.72 -20.68
C VAL A 161 23.31 -22.35 -20.86
N ALA A 162 24.08 -22.52 -19.80
CA ALA A 162 25.39 -23.16 -19.82
C ALA A 162 25.44 -24.39 -18.91
N LYS A 163 25.33 -25.56 -19.50
CA LYS A 163 25.82 -26.79 -18.87
C LYS A 163 27.34 -26.70 -18.89
N VAL A 164 27.95 -26.65 -17.71
CA VAL A 164 29.41 -26.74 -17.58
C VAL A 164 29.82 -28.15 -18.07
N THR A 165 30.17 -28.24 -19.33
CA THR A 165 30.69 -29.47 -19.96
C THR A 165 32.19 -29.52 -19.76
N GLY A 166 32.64 -29.79 -18.53
CA GLY A 166 34.02 -30.11 -18.25
C GLY A 166 34.87 -28.92 -17.80
N THR A 167 35.46 -29.05 -16.65
CA THR A 167 36.64 -28.27 -16.27
C THR A 167 37.87 -28.90 -16.90
N ASN A 168 38.64 -28.15 -17.68
CA ASN A 168 39.97 -28.51 -18.16
C ASN A 168 40.99 -28.60 -17.01
N LYS A 169 40.70 -29.44 -16.01
CA LYS A 169 41.66 -29.82 -15.01
C LYS A 169 42.07 -31.27 -15.30
N ASP A 170 43.23 -31.43 -15.88
CA ASP A 170 43.93 -32.70 -15.94
C ASP A 170 44.02 -33.29 -14.52
N ASP A 171 43.43 -34.47 -14.36
CA ASP A 171 43.28 -35.18 -13.07
C ASP A 171 44.60 -35.84 -12.61
N SER A 172 45.73 -35.46 -13.20
CA SER A 172 47.06 -36.09 -12.97
C SER A 172 47.89 -35.45 -11.88
N SER A 173 47.40 -34.45 -11.13
CA SER A 173 48.15 -33.87 -10.01
C SER A 173 47.29 -33.59 -8.78
N VAL A 174 46.74 -34.65 -8.17
CA VAL A 174 46.21 -34.54 -6.81
C VAL A 174 47.40 -34.42 -5.87
N LYS A 175 47.86 -33.21 -5.59
CA LYS A 175 48.75 -32.93 -4.49
C LYS A 175 48.04 -33.26 -3.20
N LYS A 176 48.47 -34.31 -2.50
CA LYS A 176 48.00 -34.63 -1.15
C LYS A 176 48.14 -33.39 -0.26
N PRO A 177 47.15 -33.07 0.58
CA PRO A 177 47.28 -31.94 1.49
C PRO A 177 48.49 -32.12 2.39
N VAL A 178 49.40 -31.16 2.38
CA VAL A 178 50.56 -31.12 3.29
C VAL A 178 49.99 -30.84 4.67
N GLN A 179 49.98 -31.84 5.55
CA GLN A 179 49.70 -31.64 6.97
C GLN A 179 50.90 -30.91 7.57
N ARG A 180 50.75 -29.62 7.80
CA ARG A 180 51.70 -28.89 8.66
C ARG A 180 51.48 -29.40 10.10
N LYS A 181 52.50 -30.03 10.65
CA LYS A 181 52.55 -30.32 12.10
C LYS A 181 52.86 -29.01 12.81
N GLU A 182 51.84 -28.23 13.09
CA GLU A 182 51.97 -27.11 14.00
C GLU A 182 52.03 -27.66 15.43
N ILE A 183 53.17 -27.41 16.09
CA ILE A 183 53.30 -27.67 17.51
C ILE A 183 52.41 -26.65 18.23
N LYS A 184 51.31 -27.10 18.80
CA LYS A 184 50.43 -26.23 19.62
C LYS A 184 51.18 -25.88 20.90
N VAL A 185 51.63 -24.65 21.04
CA VAL A 185 52.21 -24.10 22.24
C VAL A 185 51.07 -23.51 23.09
N TYR A 186 50.92 -24.00 24.32
CA TYR A 186 49.94 -23.46 25.29
C TYR A 186 50.56 -22.30 26.06
N PRO A 187 49.77 -21.41 26.70
CA PRO A 187 50.26 -20.19 27.36
C PRO A 187 51.30 -20.44 28.48
N ASN A 188 51.41 -21.65 29.00
CA ASN A 188 52.32 -22.04 30.08
C ASN A 188 53.45 -22.98 29.63
N ASP A 189 53.61 -23.19 28.31
CA ASP A 189 54.66 -24.02 27.79
C ASP A 189 55.95 -23.21 27.63
N THR A 190 57.10 -23.86 27.80
CA THR A 190 58.38 -23.24 27.55
C THR A 190 58.56 -22.94 26.06
N CYS A 191 59.11 -21.77 25.75
CA CYS A 191 59.28 -21.32 24.36
C CYS A 191 60.16 -22.33 23.57
N PRO A 192 59.69 -22.79 22.39
CA PRO A 192 60.44 -23.75 21.59
C PRO A 192 61.67 -23.16 20.91
N CYS A 193 61.96 -21.89 21.15
CA CYS A 193 63.14 -21.21 20.59
C CYS A 193 64.33 -21.14 21.55
N GLY A 194 64.30 -21.80 22.73
CA GLY A 194 65.37 -21.85 23.73
C GLY A 194 65.17 -20.90 24.89
#